data_52ce8bed9d152214c190dd7c63e7fa70
#
_entry.id   52ce8bed9d152214c190dd7c63e7fa70
#
_cell.length_a   1.000
_cell.length_b   1.000
_cell.length_c   1.000
_cell.angle_alpha   90.00
_cell.angle_beta   90.00
_cell.angle_gamma   90.00
#
_symmetry.space_group_name_H-M   'P 1'
#
loop_
_entity.id
_entity.type
_entity.pdbx_description
1 polymer ?
#
loop_
_entity_poly.entity_id
_entity_poly.type
_entity_poly.pdbx_seq_one_letter_code
_entity_poly.pdbx_strand_id
1 'polypeptide(L)'
;MSKVVVLDMSVLAFKSIFNYELGLKYKRDGGFLLPASYTYVSSLISCLKKVGVDSSTKVILALDDKSWRKKLCADYKANRKEARDKHTLINWQKEFDSISRINEQLDYATPFHVLRIPMCESDDIASVASRVFKEDELILATIDSDWQMLAYYQNVKIFNLNFKTPAGKGGYIKVSKEDAIKILDKKCRCGDKGDNVLVYPQEDEEGNDAELRKTLVNLLELPTEIELAVTEVLQNLPDKQGIKWDALPFKNTLGKRFEDIYNPSFRVDYDYCVKLKEKRTIRKKKKEADKRQLKKEKKDED
;
A
#
# COMPACT_ATOMS: atom_id res chain seq x y z
N MET A 1 -24.38 -5.67 4.17
CA MET A 1 -22.95 -5.55 4.43
C MET A 1 -22.39 -4.65 3.36
N SER A 2 -21.93 -3.47 3.70
CA SER A 2 -21.23 -2.60 2.75
C SER A 2 -19.77 -3.02 2.64
N LYS A 3 -19.07 -2.51 1.64
CA LYS A 3 -17.65 -2.78 1.43
C LYS A 3 -16.84 -1.54 1.74
N VAL A 4 -15.84 -1.67 2.58
CA VAL A 4 -14.89 -0.62 2.92
C VAL A 4 -13.49 -1.06 2.53
N VAL A 5 -12.73 -0.19 1.87
CA VAL A 5 -11.33 -0.42 1.50
C VAL A 5 -10.48 0.64 2.16
N VAL A 6 -9.51 0.23 2.96
CA VAL A 6 -8.45 1.10 3.47
C VAL A 6 -7.18 0.79 2.70
N LEU A 7 -6.59 1.80 2.09
CA LEU A 7 -5.40 1.67 1.24
C LEU A 7 -4.24 2.42 1.88
N ASP A 8 -3.13 1.71 2.07
CA ASP A 8 -1.87 2.29 2.51
C ASP A 8 -1.22 3.11 1.39
N MET A 9 -1.33 4.42 1.50
CA MET A 9 -0.85 5.33 0.46
C MET A 9 0.65 5.58 0.53
N SER A 10 1.27 5.40 1.70
CA SER A 10 2.72 5.55 1.87
C SER A 10 3.48 4.54 1.04
N VAL A 11 3.00 3.31 1.00
CA VAL A 11 3.55 2.24 0.14
C VAL A 11 3.53 2.64 -1.34
N LEU A 12 2.43 3.20 -1.82
CA LEU A 12 2.33 3.63 -3.22
C LEU A 12 3.22 4.84 -3.51
N ALA A 13 3.35 5.77 -2.56
CA ALA A 13 4.19 6.95 -2.68
C ALA A 13 5.67 6.55 -2.84
N PHE A 14 6.21 5.80 -1.89
CA PHE A 14 7.59 5.33 -1.95
C PHE A 14 7.88 4.51 -3.21
N LYS A 15 7.01 3.57 -3.55
CA LYS A 15 7.16 2.76 -4.76
C LYS A 15 7.21 3.62 -6.04
N SER A 16 6.41 4.67 -6.11
CA SER A 16 6.36 5.57 -7.26
C SER A 16 7.61 6.43 -7.35
N ILE A 17 8.12 6.93 -6.22
CA ILE A 17 9.35 7.71 -6.13
C ILE A 17 10.57 6.84 -6.50
N PHE A 18 10.68 5.62 -5.98
CA PHE A 18 11.76 4.71 -6.35
C PHE A 18 11.72 4.28 -7.81
N ASN A 19 10.54 4.07 -8.39
CA ASN A 19 10.41 3.81 -9.83
C ASN A 19 10.88 5.01 -10.66
N TYR A 20 10.60 6.23 -10.20
CA TYR A 20 11.10 7.45 -10.83
C TYR A 20 12.63 7.54 -10.75
N GLU A 21 13.22 7.25 -9.59
CA GLU A 21 14.68 7.20 -9.42
C GLU A 21 15.33 6.17 -10.36
N LEU A 22 14.76 4.97 -10.45
CA LEU A 22 15.23 3.96 -11.38
C LEU A 22 15.17 4.46 -12.83
N GLY A 23 14.11 5.18 -13.19
CA GLY A 23 14.00 5.82 -14.49
C GLY A 23 15.10 6.85 -14.73
N LEU A 24 15.45 7.65 -13.72
CA LEU A 24 16.59 8.60 -13.80
C LEU A 24 17.91 7.89 -14.00
N LYS A 25 18.19 6.80 -13.25
CA LYS A 25 19.44 6.02 -13.34
C LYS A 25 19.63 5.33 -14.70
N TYR A 26 18.54 4.84 -15.28
CA TYR A 26 18.57 4.04 -16.51
C TYR A 26 18.00 4.76 -17.71
N LYS A 27 17.82 6.08 -17.64
CA LYS A 27 17.35 6.88 -18.76
C LYS A 27 18.39 6.79 -19.90
N ARG A 28 18.02 6.07 -20.95
CA ARG A 28 18.75 6.12 -22.21
C ARG A 28 18.39 7.43 -22.92
N ASP A 29 19.32 7.98 -23.67
CA ASP A 29 19.10 9.22 -24.42
C ASP A 29 17.81 9.15 -25.22
N GLY A 30 16.93 10.16 -25.03
CA GLY A 30 15.61 10.23 -25.66
C GLY A 30 14.45 9.47 -24.98
N GLY A 31 14.67 8.78 -23.84
CA GLY A 31 13.62 8.09 -23.12
C GLY A 31 12.66 9.05 -22.39
N PHE A 32 11.34 8.79 -22.49
CA PHE A 32 10.33 9.52 -21.74
C PHE A 32 10.29 9.03 -20.28
N LEU A 33 10.42 9.96 -19.33
CA LEU A 33 10.39 9.66 -17.90
C LEU A 33 9.06 10.14 -17.30
N LEU A 34 8.28 9.21 -16.75
CA LEU A 34 7.03 9.54 -16.06
C LEU A 34 7.31 10.10 -14.67
N PRO A 35 6.69 11.23 -14.28
CA PRO A 35 6.79 11.76 -12.92
C PRO A 35 6.31 10.75 -11.87
N ALA A 36 6.87 10.80 -10.66
CA ALA A 36 6.44 9.95 -9.54
C ALA A 36 4.94 10.13 -9.23
N SER A 37 4.44 11.37 -9.27
CA SER A 37 3.03 11.70 -9.05
C SER A 37 2.09 11.03 -10.07
N TYR A 38 2.47 10.94 -11.34
CA TYR A 38 1.69 10.21 -12.36
C TYR A 38 1.65 8.70 -12.08
N THR A 39 2.81 8.13 -11.77
CA THR A 39 2.94 6.70 -11.44
C THR A 39 2.16 6.36 -10.17
N TYR A 40 2.12 7.27 -9.21
CA TYR A 40 1.34 7.17 -7.98
C TYR A 40 -0.16 7.03 -8.26
N VAL A 41 -0.75 7.96 -9.00
CA VAL A 41 -2.18 7.91 -9.39
C VAL A 41 -2.49 6.68 -10.23
N SER A 42 -1.63 6.37 -11.21
CA SER A 42 -1.79 5.18 -12.05
C SER A 42 -1.76 3.88 -11.24
N SER A 43 -0.91 3.82 -10.21
CA SER A 43 -0.81 2.68 -9.29
C SER A 43 -2.04 2.58 -8.40
N LEU A 44 -2.52 3.71 -7.85
CA LEU A 44 -3.76 3.78 -7.08
C LEU A 44 -4.94 3.19 -7.86
N ILE A 45 -5.19 3.69 -9.07
CA ILE A 45 -6.27 3.18 -9.93
C ILE A 45 -6.14 1.67 -10.16
N SER A 46 -4.91 1.21 -10.42
CA SER A 46 -4.64 -0.22 -10.64
C SER A 46 -4.92 -1.05 -9.39
N CYS A 47 -4.61 -0.53 -8.20
CA CYS A 47 -4.90 -1.19 -6.93
C CYS A 47 -6.41 -1.28 -6.69
N LEU A 48 -7.14 -0.16 -6.85
CA LEU A 48 -8.59 -0.11 -6.65
C LEU A 48 -9.33 -1.09 -7.59
N LYS A 49 -8.92 -1.14 -8.87
CA LYS A 49 -9.47 -2.13 -9.83
C LYS A 49 -9.23 -3.57 -9.39
N LYS A 50 -8.05 -3.89 -8.87
CA LYS A 50 -7.68 -5.25 -8.44
C LYS A 50 -8.39 -5.67 -7.16
N VAL A 51 -8.60 -4.74 -6.24
CA VAL A 51 -9.39 -4.94 -5.01
C VAL A 51 -10.87 -5.12 -5.36
N GLY A 52 -11.30 -4.68 -6.55
CA GLY A 52 -12.69 -4.76 -7.00
C GLY A 52 -13.57 -3.67 -6.38
N VAL A 53 -13.04 -2.45 -6.31
CA VAL A 53 -13.81 -1.26 -5.91
C VAL A 53 -14.86 -0.94 -6.97
N ASP A 54 -16.03 -0.54 -6.52
CA ASP A 54 -17.16 -0.08 -7.34
C ASP A 54 -17.83 1.15 -6.70
N SER A 55 -18.93 1.63 -7.28
CA SER A 55 -19.64 2.82 -6.81
C SER A 55 -20.25 2.69 -5.41
N SER A 56 -20.43 1.48 -4.90
CA SER A 56 -20.96 1.22 -3.56
C SER A 56 -19.86 1.08 -2.50
N THR A 57 -18.60 1.05 -2.92
CA THR A 57 -17.45 0.81 -2.05
C THR A 57 -16.99 2.12 -1.41
N LYS A 58 -16.95 2.17 -0.08
CA LYS A 58 -16.28 3.26 0.64
C LYS A 58 -14.77 3.07 0.56
N VAL A 59 -14.05 4.09 0.07
CA VAL A 59 -12.58 4.05 -0.10
C VAL A 59 -11.93 5.06 0.82
N ILE A 60 -11.03 4.58 1.66
CA ILE A 60 -10.20 5.37 2.57
C ILE A 60 -8.76 5.26 2.12
N LEU A 61 -8.15 6.39 1.79
CA LEU A 61 -6.74 6.52 1.44
C LEU A 61 -6.00 6.99 2.69
N ALA A 62 -5.37 6.06 3.39
CA ALA A 62 -4.69 6.33 4.66
C ALA A 62 -3.27 6.89 4.41
N LEU A 63 -2.99 8.05 4.97
CA LEU A 63 -1.71 8.75 4.87
C LEU A 63 -1.04 8.80 6.24
N ASP A 64 0.29 8.67 6.25
CA ASP A 64 1.08 8.89 7.45
C ASP A 64 1.16 10.38 7.82
N ASP A 65 1.12 10.65 9.11
CA ASP A 65 1.56 11.89 9.74
C ASP A 65 2.75 11.61 10.68
N LYS A 66 3.07 12.54 11.54
CA LYS A 66 4.04 12.29 12.63
C LYS A 66 3.51 11.19 13.54
N SER A 67 4.35 10.23 13.89
CA SER A 67 3.91 9.12 14.74
C SER A 67 3.91 9.52 16.22
N TRP A 68 2.82 9.20 16.92
CA TRP A 68 2.74 9.29 18.39
C TRP A 68 3.81 8.44 19.09
N ARG A 69 4.23 7.34 18.44
CA ARG A 69 5.26 6.42 18.94
C ARG A 69 6.60 7.12 19.20
N LYS A 70 6.89 8.21 18.46
CA LYS A 70 8.09 9.03 18.70
C LYS A 70 8.10 9.79 20.02
N LYS A 71 6.94 9.99 20.65
CA LYS A 71 6.88 10.55 21.99
C LYS A 71 7.35 9.56 23.06
N LEU A 72 7.15 8.26 22.79
CA LEU A 72 7.56 7.17 23.69
C LEU A 72 8.99 6.70 23.40
N CYS A 73 9.38 6.68 22.13
CA CYS A 73 10.69 6.23 21.67
C CYS A 73 11.22 7.18 20.59
N ALA A 74 12.20 8.01 20.94
CA ALA A 74 12.76 9.01 20.03
C ALA A 74 13.41 8.36 18.78
N ASP A 75 13.95 7.17 18.95
CA ASP A 75 14.63 6.40 17.91
C ASP A 75 13.67 5.62 17.00
N TYR A 76 12.38 5.64 17.27
CA TYR A 76 11.37 5.00 16.42
C TYR A 76 11.48 5.50 14.98
N LYS A 77 11.73 4.58 14.04
CA LYS A 77 11.96 4.85 12.60
C LYS A 77 13.13 5.79 12.28
N ALA A 78 14.13 5.96 13.18
CA ALA A 78 15.28 6.84 12.96
C ALA A 78 16.15 6.38 11.77
N ASN A 79 16.29 5.07 11.57
CA ASN A 79 17.02 4.43 10.48
C ASN A 79 16.49 4.79 9.07
N ARG A 80 15.22 5.23 8.96
CA ARG A 80 14.60 5.58 7.67
C ARG A 80 15.19 6.83 7.04
N LYS A 81 15.74 7.76 7.84
CA LYS A 81 16.42 8.95 7.33
C LYS A 81 17.69 8.57 6.59
N GLU A 82 18.57 7.80 7.22
CA GLU A 82 19.80 7.31 6.58
C GLU A 82 19.54 6.53 5.28
N ALA A 83 18.48 5.70 5.30
CA ALA A 83 18.08 4.96 4.11
C ALA A 83 17.70 5.89 2.95
N ARG A 84 16.98 6.98 3.22
CA ARG A 84 16.59 7.98 2.22
C ARG A 84 17.78 8.79 1.71
N ASP A 85 18.73 9.15 2.57
CA ASP A 85 19.88 9.96 2.23
C ASP A 85 20.83 9.26 1.20
N LYS A 86 20.73 7.94 1.10
CA LYS A 86 21.43 7.14 0.06
C LYS A 86 20.88 7.35 -1.36
N HIS A 87 19.67 7.88 -1.49
CA HIS A 87 19.00 8.11 -2.77
C HIS A 87 19.23 9.56 -3.25
N THR A 88 20.44 9.85 -3.69
CA THR A 88 20.92 11.21 -4.01
C THR A 88 20.29 11.83 -5.26
N LEU A 89 19.67 11.04 -6.12
CA LEU A 89 19.00 11.52 -7.33
C LEU A 89 17.59 12.04 -7.05
N ILE A 90 17.05 11.80 -5.85
CA ILE A 90 15.68 12.18 -5.47
C ILE A 90 15.71 13.47 -4.67
N ASN A 91 14.95 14.46 -5.13
CA ASN A 91 14.55 15.58 -4.28
C ASN A 91 13.29 15.18 -3.49
N TRP A 92 13.48 14.57 -2.32
CA TRP A 92 12.41 14.02 -1.49
C TRP A 92 11.31 15.05 -1.17
N GLN A 93 11.69 16.28 -0.82
CA GLN A 93 10.72 17.32 -0.51
C GLN A 93 9.82 17.62 -1.71
N LYS A 94 10.41 17.82 -2.89
CA LYS A 94 9.67 18.08 -4.12
C LYS A 94 8.70 16.96 -4.47
N GLU A 95 9.14 15.70 -4.33
CA GLU A 95 8.28 14.55 -4.66
C GLU A 95 7.15 14.39 -3.64
N PHE A 96 7.40 14.57 -2.35
CA PHE A 96 6.35 14.54 -1.32
C PHE A 96 5.37 15.70 -1.47
N ASP A 97 5.82 16.91 -1.77
CA ASP A 97 4.93 18.06 -2.04
C ASP A 97 4.05 17.82 -3.26
N SER A 98 4.62 17.21 -4.30
CA SER A 98 3.86 16.84 -5.50
C SER A 98 2.78 15.81 -5.18
N ILE A 99 3.11 14.77 -4.41
CA ILE A 99 2.16 13.72 -3.98
C ILE A 99 1.11 14.31 -3.04
N SER A 100 1.48 15.23 -2.13
CA SER A 100 0.52 15.89 -1.24
C SER A 100 -0.56 16.65 -2.01
N ARG A 101 -0.15 17.44 -3.02
CA ARG A 101 -1.11 18.13 -3.91
C ARG A 101 -2.03 17.16 -4.64
N ILE A 102 -1.50 16.02 -5.10
CA ILE A 102 -2.33 14.98 -5.72
C ILE A 102 -3.35 14.41 -4.72
N ASN A 103 -2.98 14.20 -3.47
CA ASN A 103 -3.88 13.71 -2.44
C ASN A 103 -5.01 14.71 -2.16
N GLU A 104 -4.72 16.01 -2.10
CA GLU A 104 -5.73 17.08 -1.99
C GLU A 104 -6.69 17.09 -3.19
N GLN A 105 -6.16 16.92 -4.41
CA GLN A 105 -6.98 16.80 -5.61
C GLN A 105 -7.86 15.56 -5.60
N LEU A 106 -7.34 14.41 -5.15
CA LEU A 106 -8.11 13.17 -5.03
C LEU A 106 -9.23 13.31 -4.01
N ASP A 107 -8.94 13.92 -2.85
CA ASP A 107 -9.95 14.16 -1.82
C ASP A 107 -11.09 15.06 -2.31
N TYR A 108 -10.75 16.09 -3.09
CA TYR A 108 -11.73 17.03 -3.65
C TYR A 108 -12.51 16.45 -4.83
N ALA A 109 -11.82 15.72 -5.73
CA ALA A 109 -12.36 15.33 -7.03
C ALA A 109 -13.02 13.95 -7.05
N THR A 110 -12.84 13.13 -6.02
CA THR A 110 -13.34 11.76 -5.99
C THR A 110 -14.17 11.48 -4.74
N PRO A 111 -14.97 10.42 -4.71
CA PRO A 111 -15.67 9.98 -3.50
C PRO A 111 -14.74 9.31 -2.48
N PHE A 112 -13.41 9.35 -2.68
CA PHE A 112 -12.45 8.80 -1.73
C PHE A 112 -12.30 9.71 -0.51
N HIS A 113 -12.05 9.13 0.64
CA HIS A 113 -11.70 9.82 1.87
C HIS A 113 -10.19 9.75 2.04
N VAL A 114 -9.50 10.86 1.83
CA VAL A 114 -8.05 10.96 2.03
C VAL A 114 -7.80 11.41 3.46
N LEU A 115 -7.31 10.51 4.29
CA LEU A 115 -7.16 10.75 5.71
C LEU A 115 -5.69 10.90 6.11
N ARG A 116 -5.35 12.06 6.65
CA ARG A 116 -4.13 12.32 7.39
C ARG A 116 -4.53 12.85 8.76
N ILE A 117 -4.40 12.02 9.77
CA ILE A 117 -4.82 12.34 11.14
C ILE A 117 -3.57 12.74 11.93
N PRO A 118 -3.57 13.89 12.63
CA PRO A 118 -2.43 14.33 13.39
C PRO A 118 -1.92 13.27 14.37
N MET A 119 -0.61 13.08 14.40
CA MET A 119 0.09 12.08 15.22
C MET A 119 -0.19 10.61 14.89
N CYS A 120 -0.98 10.30 13.86
CA CYS A 120 -1.32 8.93 13.47
C CYS A 120 -0.59 8.51 12.19
N GLU A 121 -0.20 7.25 12.14
CA GLU A 121 0.27 6.59 10.93
C GLU A 121 -0.90 5.89 10.22
N SER A 122 -0.70 5.49 8.96
CA SER A 122 -1.68 4.71 8.20
C SER A 122 -2.09 3.42 8.92
N ASP A 123 -1.16 2.83 9.69
CA ASP A 123 -1.37 1.63 10.49
C ASP A 123 -2.40 1.86 11.60
N ASP A 124 -2.37 3.05 12.23
CA ASP A 124 -3.33 3.43 13.27
C ASP A 124 -4.73 3.60 12.69
N ILE A 125 -4.81 4.21 11.50
CA ILE A 125 -6.09 4.36 10.77
C ILE A 125 -6.67 2.99 10.40
N ALA A 126 -5.85 2.07 9.88
CA ALA A 126 -6.27 0.72 9.55
C ALA A 126 -6.73 -0.08 10.78
N SER A 127 -6.00 0.08 11.89
CA SER A 127 -6.30 -0.54 13.17
C SER A 127 -7.69 -0.16 13.67
N VAL A 128 -7.97 1.14 13.77
CA VAL A 128 -9.27 1.64 14.27
C VAL A 128 -10.39 1.32 13.28
N ALA A 129 -10.13 1.43 11.97
CA ALA A 129 -11.10 1.06 10.93
C ALA A 129 -11.58 -0.39 11.09
N SER A 130 -10.70 -1.31 11.54
CA SER A 130 -11.04 -2.71 11.77
C SER A 130 -12.12 -2.91 12.85
N ARG A 131 -12.23 -1.97 13.76
CA ARG A 131 -13.24 -1.96 14.85
C ARG A 131 -14.46 -1.10 14.51
N VAL A 132 -14.25 0.06 13.90
CA VAL A 132 -15.34 0.98 13.52
C VAL A 132 -16.26 0.35 12.47
N PHE A 133 -15.69 -0.33 11.46
CA PHE A 133 -16.42 -0.97 10.37
C PHE A 133 -16.64 -2.47 10.61
N LYS A 134 -16.85 -2.90 11.86
CA LYS A 134 -16.99 -4.31 12.23
C LYS A 134 -18.16 -5.03 11.57
N GLU A 135 -19.21 -4.32 11.16
CA GLU A 135 -20.38 -4.86 10.47
C GLU A 135 -20.24 -4.88 8.94
N ASP A 136 -19.11 -4.36 8.42
CA ASP A 136 -18.82 -4.24 7.00
C ASP A 136 -17.73 -5.22 6.57
N GLU A 137 -17.66 -5.53 5.28
CA GLU A 137 -16.50 -6.20 4.71
C GLU A 137 -15.36 -5.19 4.58
N LEU A 138 -14.36 -5.29 5.46
CA LEU A 138 -13.20 -4.41 5.45
C LEU A 138 -12.03 -5.05 4.70
N ILE A 139 -11.55 -4.38 3.66
CA ILE A 139 -10.36 -4.80 2.91
C ILE A 139 -9.21 -3.84 3.22
N LEU A 140 -8.15 -4.37 3.79
CA LEU A 140 -6.92 -3.67 4.07
C LEU A 140 -5.91 -3.93 2.95
N ALA A 141 -5.59 -2.92 2.17
CA ALA A 141 -4.74 -3.03 0.98
C ALA A 141 -3.36 -2.40 1.24
N THR A 142 -2.34 -3.23 1.42
CA THR A 142 -0.97 -2.83 1.74
C THR A 142 0.05 -3.85 1.26
N ILE A 143 1.35 -3.54 1.33
CA ILE A 143 2.43 -4.54 1.28
C ILE A 143 3.04 -4.78 2.65
N ASP A 144 2.67 -3.97 3.64
CA ASP A 144 3.17 -4.11 5.00
C ASP A 144 2.60 -5.38 5.64
N SER A 145 3.49 -6.19 6.20
CA SER A 145 3.11 -7.42 6.90
C SER A 145 2.43 -7.15 8.23
N ASP A 146 2.60 -5.96 8.80
CA ASP A 146 2.07 -5.61 10.10
C ASP A 146 0.56 -5.52 10.11
N TRP A 147 -0.02 -5.09 8.99
CA TRP A 147 -1.47 -5.09 8.83
C TRP A 147 -2.09 -6.49 8.88
N GLN A 148 -1.29 -7.55 8.73
CA GLN A 148 -1.78 -8.92 8.89
C GLN A 148 -2.22 -9.23 10.33
N MET A 149 -1.72 -8.51 11.33
CA MET A 149 -2.22 -8.61 12.71
C MET A 149 -3.71 -8.26 12.80
N LEU A 150 -4.19 -7.36 11.93
CA LEU A 150 -5.58 -6.90 11.92
C LEU A 150 -6.55 -7.97 11.40
N ALA A 151 -6.06 -9.05 10.77
CA ALA A 151 -6.88 -10.23 10.45
C ALA A 151 -7.35 -10.99 11.72
N TYR A 152 -6.96 -10.54 12.91
CA TYR A 152 -7.58 -10.91 14.18
C TYR A 152 -9.10 -10.66 14.18
N TYR A 153 -9.56 -9.62 13.49
CA TYR A 153 -10.96 -9.27 13.34
C TYR A 153 -11.58 -10.00 12.15
N GLN A 154 -12.76 -10.63 12.34
CA GLN A 154 -13.40 -11.50 11.35
C GLN A 154 -13.86 -10.77 10.08
N ASN A 155 -14.13 -9.48 10.17
CA ASN A 155 -14.55 -8.64 9.05
C ASN A 155 -13.40 -8.21 8.15
N VAL A 156 -12.14 -8.43 8.56
CA VAL A 156 -10.94 -7.96 7.88
C VAL A 156 -10.45 -8.97 6.84
N LYS A 157 -10.18 -8.48 5.64
CA LYS A 157 -9.49 -9.20 4.57
C LYS A 157 -8.23 -8.43 4.17
N ILE A 158 -7.10 -9.12 4.10
CA ILE A 158 -5.84 -8.51 3.69
C ILE A 158 -5.64 -8.67 2.18
N PHE A 159 -5.35 -7.56 1.51
CA PHE A 159 -5.03 -7.52 0.09
C PHE A 159 -3.59 -7.05 -0.12
N ASN A 160 -2.71 -7.97 -0.54
CA ASN A 160 -1.31 -7.66 -0.78
C ASN A 160 -1.12 -6.95 -2.11
N LEU A 161 -0.56 -5.74 -2.07
CA LEU A 161 -0.28 -4.90 -3.25
C LEU A 161 0.98 -5.31 -4.02
N ASN A 162 1.70 -6.34 -3.60
CA ASN A 162 2.92 -6.77 -4.25
C ASN A 162 2.64 -7.79 -5.37
N PHE A 163 2.45 -7.30 -6.59
CA PHE A 163 2.15 -8.12 -7.77
C PHE A 163 3.39 -8.51 -8.61
N LYS A 164 4.59 -8.10 -8.20
CA LYS A 164 5.81 -8.26 -8.99
C LYS A 164 6.75 -9.38 -8.52
N THR A 165 6.42 -10.09 -7.45
CA THR A 165 7.27 -11.20 -7.00
C THR A 165 7.12 -12.42 -7.93
N PRO A 166 8.21 -13.17 -8.20
CA PRO A 166 8.14 -14.43 -8.93
C PRO A 166 7.15 -15.43 -8.35
N ALA A 167 6.89 -15.33 -7.05
CA ALA A 167 5.90 -16.14 -6.33
C ALA A 167 4.44 -15.71 -6.59
N GLY A 168 4.20 -14.61 -7.36
CA GLY A 168 2.89 -14.22 -7.86
C GLY A 168 1.82 -13.95 -6.80
N LYS A 169 2.19 -13.61 -5.57
CA LYS A 169 1.29 -13.57 -4.41
C LYS A 169 0.67 -12.20 -4.12
N GLY A 170 0.53 -11.33 -5.12
CA GLY A 170 -0.35 -10.17 -4.99
C GLY A 170 -1.81 -10.63 -5.02
N GLY A 171 -2.66 -9.99 -4.23
CA GLY A 171 -4.07 -10.34 -4.11
C GLY A 171 -4.45 -10.67 -2.68
N TYR A 172 -5.61 -11.28 -2.50
CA TYR A 172 -6.07 -11.67 -1.17
C TYR A 172 -5.17 -12.73 -0.56
N ILE A 173 -4.72 -12.48 0.66
CA ILE A 173 -3.98 -13.44 1.48
C ILE A 173 -4.86 -13.93 2.61
N LYS A 174 -4.82 -15.25 2.84
CA LYS A 174 -5.49 -15.84 3.99
C LYS A 174 -4.57 -15.73 5.20
N VAL A 175 -5.03 -15.04 6.21
CA VAL A 175 -4.39 -14.94 7.52
C VAL A 175 -5.41 -15.40 8.53
N SER A 176 -5.11 -16.43 9.31
CA SER A 176 -5.99 -16.85 10.39
C SER A 176 -5.82 -15.96 11.61
N LYS A 177 -6.80 -16.02 12.53
CA LYS A 177 -6.70 -15.30 13.81
C LYS A 177 -5.45 -15.74 14.60
N GLU A 178 -5.14 -17.03 14.56
CA GLU A 178 -3.97 -17.61 15.21
C GLU A 178 -2.67 -17.09 14.59
N ASP A 179 -2.62 -16.93 13.25
CA ASP A 179 -1.46 -16.34 12.57
C ASP A 179 -1.30 -14.86 12.91
N ALA A 180 -2.40 -14.10 13.00
CA ALA A 180 -2.38 -12.72 13.44
C ALA A 180 -1.79 -12.57 14.86
N ILE A 181 -2.18 -13.43 15.80
CA ILE A 181 -1.65 -13.45 17.16
C ILE A 181 -0.16 -13.81 17.15
N LYS A 182 0.26 -14.80 16.36
CA LYS A 182 1.69 -15.19 16.26
C LYS A 182 2.55 -14.05 15.70
N ILE A 183 2.03 -13.27 14.74
CA ILE A 183 2.75 -12.12 14.19
C ILE A 183 2.98 -11.08 15.29
N LEU A 184 1.94 -10.74 16.06
CA LEU A 184 2.05 -9.82 17.18
C LEU A 184 3.04 -10.32 18.24
N ASP A 185 2.87 -11.55 18.69
CA ASP A 185 3.73 -12.18 19.71
C ASP A 185 5.20 -12.19 19.27
N LYS A 186 5.47 -12.53 18.00
CA LYS A 186 6.82 -12.45 17.45
C LYS A 186 7.40 -11.05 17.53
N LYS A 187 6.62 -10.01 17.17
CA LYS A 187 7.09 -8.61 17.23
C LYS A 187 7.30 -8.12 18.66
N CYS A 188 6.43 -8.49 19.57
CA CYS A 188 6.63 -8.20 20.99
C CYS A 188 7.92 -8.81 21.55
N ARG A 189 8.28 -10.04 21.14
CA ARG A 189 9.50 -10.72 21.59
C ARG A 189 10.76 -10.28 20.84
N CYS A 190 10.68 -10.13 19.52
CA CYS A 190 11.86 -9.93 18.67
C CYS A 190 12.07 -8.48 18.23
N GLY A 191 11.18 -7.56 18.61
CA GLY A 191 11.18 -6.19 18.11
C GLY A 191 10.88 -6.09 16.62
N ASP A 192 11.10 -4.91 16.05
CA ASP A 192 10.96 -4.61 14.64
C ASP A 192 12.15 -3.79 14.14
N LYS A 193 13.03 -4.45 13.37
CA LYS A 193 14.22 -3.79 12.80
C LYS A 193 13.84 -2.74 11.75
N GLY A 194 12.72 -2.91 11.04
CA GLY A 194 12.23 -1.96 10.03
C GLY A 194 11.84 -0.62 10.66
N ASP A 195 11.26 -0.68 11.84
CA ASP A 195 10.81 0.48 12.61
C ASP A 195 11.78 0.91 13.71
N ASN A 196 12.96 0.28 13.75
CA ASN A 196 13.98 0.53 14.75
C ASN A 196 13.49 0.29 16.19
N VAL A 197 12.60 -0.68 16.36
CA VAL A 197 12.17 -1.19 17.67
C VAL A 197 13.09 -2.32 18.05
N LEU A 198 14.03 -2.04 18.93
CA LEU A 198 15.10 -2.98 19.28
C LEU A 198 14.70 -3.88 20.46
N VAL A 199 15.32 -5.05 20.50
CA VAL A 199 15.36 -5.91 21.68
C VAL A 199 16.68 -5.63 22.37
N TYR A 200 16.66 -5.08 23.55
CA TYR A 200 17.85 -4.92 24.36
C TYR A 200 18.20 -6.27 25.02
N PRO A 201 19.48 -6.67 25.04
CA PRO A 201 19.90 -7.95 25.58
C PRO A 201 19.68 -8.11 27.09
N GLN A 202 19.49 -7.01 27.79
CA GLN A 202 19.17 -6.96 29.21
C GLN A 202 17.80 -6.31 29.34
N GLU A 203 16.78 -7.15 29.55
CA GLU A 203 15.54 -6.63 30.13
C GLU A 203 15.91 -6.07 31.50
N ASP A 204 15.49 -4.82 31.77
CA ASP A 204 15.57 -4.34 33.14
C ASP A 204 14.71 -5.28 34.01
N GLU A 205 15.10 -5.46 35.27
CA GLU A 205 14.39 -6.36 36.20
C GLU A 205 12.90 -5.99 36.35
N GLU A 206 12.47 -4.84 35.82
CA GLU A 206 11.11 -4.30 35.89
C GLU A 206 10.28 -4.60 34.62
N GLY A 207 10.86 -5.12 33.53
CA GLY A 207 10.13 -5.48 32.28
C GLY A 207 9.62 -4.28 31.46
N ASN A 208 10.07 -3.06 31.80
CA ASN A 208 9.61 -1.82 31.15
C ASN A 208 9.83 -1.80 29.63
N ASP A 209 10.95 -2.34 29.17
CA ASP A 209 11.29 -2.42 27.74
C ASP A 209 10.34 -3.36 26.97
N ALA A 210 9.87 -4.42 27.59
CA ALA A 210 8.93 -5.36 26.98
C ALA A 210 7.54 -4.72 26.79
N GLU A 211 7.07 -3.97 27.78
CA GLU A 211 5.78 -3.26 27.69
C GLU A 211 5.84 -2.09 26.71
N LEU A 212 6.93 -1.32 26.71
CA LEU A 212 7.16 -0.29 25.69
C LEU A 212 7.20 -0.88 24.30
N ARG A 213 7.93 -1.97 24.09
CA ARG A 213 8.03 -2.67 22.81
C ARG A 213 6.66 -3.15 22.35
N LYS A 214 5.88 -3.77 23.23
CA LYS A 214 4.51 -4.18 22.97
C LYS A 214 3.64 -2.98 22.54
N THR A 215 3.71 -1.88 23.26
CA THR A 215 2.97 -0.65 22.95
C THR A 215 3.33 -0.10 21.56
N LEU A 216 4.61 -0.15 21.17
CA LEU A 216 5.07 0.38 19.90
C LEU A 216 4.62 -0.47 18.69
N VAL A 217 4.47 -1.80 18.83
CA VAL A 217 4.20 -2.72 17.71
C VAL A 217 2.76 -3.24 17.68
N ASN A 218 1.98 -3.06 18.73
CA ASN A 218 0.64 -3.64 18.84
C ASN A 218 -0.40 -2.79 18.11
N LEU A 219 -0.87 -3.27 16.96
CA LEU A 219 -1.96 -2.62 16.22
C LEU A 219 -3.35 -3.03 16.71
N LEU A 220 -3.46 -4.03 17.59
CA LEU A 220 -4.75 -4.45 18.15
C LEU A 220 -5.18 -3.57 19.32
N GLU A 221 -4.23 -2.83 19.93
CA GLU A 221 -4.45 -1.99 21.09
C GLU A 221 -3.65 -0.69 20.94
N LEU A 222 -4.33 0.41 20.72
CA LEU A 222 -3.73 1.74 20.60
C LEU A 222 -3.97 2.56 21.88
N PRO A 223 -3.15 3.59 22.17
CA PRO A 223 -3.46 4.54 23.21
C PRO A 223 -4.85 5.15 23.03
N THR A 224 -5.58 5.30 24.12
CA THR A 224 -6.99 5.75 24.11
C THR A 224 -7.20 7.06 23.35
N GLU A 225 -6.27 8.01 23.49
CA GLU A 225 -6.33 9.30 22.79
C GLU A 225 -6.24 9.15 21.26
N ILE A 226 -5.41 8.22 20.79
CA ILE A 226 -5.26 7.90 19.35
C ILE A 226 -6.51 7.16 18.85
N GLU A 227 -6.96 6.16 19.59
CA GLU A 227 -8.19 5.42 19.29
C GLU A 227 -9.39 6.36 19.12
N LEU A 228 -9.58 7.28 20.07
CA LEU A 228 -10.70 8.24 20.05
C LEU A 228 -10.58 9.21 18.88
N ALA A 229 -9.39 9.78 18.65
CA ALA A 229 -9.18 10.75 17.58
C ALA A 229 -9.45 10.12 16.19
N VAL A 230 -8.99 8.90 15.96
CA VAL A 230 -9.23 8.20 14.68
C VAL A 230 -10.68 7.75 14.56
N THR A 231 -11.31 7.27 15.66
CA THR A 231 -12.72 6.87 15.69
C THR A 231 -13.62 8.02 15.32
N GLU A 232 -13.41 9.20 15.90
CA GLU A 232 -14.19 10.41 15.62
C GLU A 232 -14.16 10.75 14.12
N VAL A 233 -12.97 10.72 13.50
CA VAL A 233 -12.83 10.99 12.07
C VAL A 233 -13.56 9.93 11.23
N LEU A 234 -13.40 8.64 11.54
CA LEU A 234 -13.97 7.55 10.75
C LEU A 234 -15.50 7.48 10.85
N GLN A 235 -16.07 7.83 12.01
CA GLN A 235 -17.51 7.86 12.21
C GLN A 235 -18.19 9.07 11.55
N ASN A 236 -17.45 10.19 11.40
CA ASN A 236 -17.96 11.43 10.83
C ASN A 236 -17.51 11.68 9.39
N LEU A 237 -17.15 10.62 8.66
CA LEU A 237 -16.77 10.76 7.25
C LEU A 237 -17.93 11.35 6.45
N PRO A 238 -17.71 12.45 5.68
CA PRO A 238 -18.75 13.07 4.89
C PRO A 238 -19.25 12.11 3.79
N ASP A 239 -20.52 12.22 3.45
CA ASP A 239 -21.02 11.53 2.25
C ASP A 239 -20.49 12.23 0.99
N LYS A 240 -19.61 11.52 0.27
CA LYS A 240 -19.00 11.98 -0.96
C LYS A 240 -19.54 11.19 -2.13
N GLN A 241 -20.15 11.87 -3.07
CA GLN A 241 -20.74 11.24 -4.26
C GLN A 241 -20.14 11.80 -5.56
N GLY A 242 -19.96 10.90 -6.51
CA GLY A 242 -19.57 11.26 -7.86
C GLY A 242 -18.10 11.68 -8.02
N ILE A 243 -17.74 11.97 -9.24
CA ILE A 243 -16.40 12.43 -9.63
C ILE A 243 -16.50 13.81 -10.24
N LYS A 244 -15.70 14.74 -9.73
CA LYS A 244 -15.50 16.06 -10.32
C LYS A 244 -14.44 15.97 -11.41
N TRP A 245 -14.84 15.61 -12.60
CA TRP A 245 -13.97 15.28 -13.74
C TRP A 245 -12.92 16.36 -14.04
N ASP A 246 -13.28 17.63 -13.96
CA ASP A 246 -12.38 18.73 -14.28
C ASP A 246 -11.26 18.92 -13.26
N ALA A 247 -11.45 18.44 -12.06
CA ALA A 247 -10.48 18.51 -10.98
C ALA A 247 -9.62 17.25 -10.83
N LEU A 248 -9.90 16.18 -11.60
CA LEU A 248 -9.13 14.93 -11.49
C LEU A 248 -7.66 15.14 -11.87
N PRO A 249 -6.73 14.61 -11.06
CA PRO A 249 -5.33 14.60 -11.43
C PRO A 249 -5.12 13.76 -12.70
N PHE A 250 -4.40 14.34 -13.67
CA PHE A 250 -4.11 13.67 -14.96
C PHE A 250 -5.36 13.23 -15.75
N LYS A 251 -6.47 14.00 -15.71
CA LYS A 251 -7.75 13.64 -16.34
C LYS A 251 -7.62 13.23 -17.81
N ASN A 252 -6.78 13.90 -18.58
CA ASN A 252 -6.62 13.64 -20.00
C ASN A 252 -5.98 12.28 -20.33
N THR A 253 -5.23 11.70 -19.38
CA THR A 253 -4.51 10.44 -19.57
C THR A 253 -5.02 9.30 -18.69
N LEU A 254 -5.55 9.63 -17.51
CA LEU A 254 -6.02 8.66 -16.53
C LEU A 254 -7.55 8.72 -16.29
N GLY A 255 -8.25 9.75 -16.80
CA GLY A 255 -9.68 9.95 -16.56
C GLY A 255 -10.51 8.71 -16.90
N LYS A 256 -10.36 8.16 -18.10
CA LYS A 256 -11.05 6.92 -18.49
C LYS A 256 -10.79 5.75 -17.53
N ARG A 257 -9.60 5.66 -16.95
CA ARG A 257 -9.28 4.59 -15.99
C ARG A 257 -9.98 4.79 -14.65
N PHE A 258 -10.25 6.04 -14.24
CA PHE A 258 -11.10 6.34 -13.09
C PHE A 258 -12.56 5.95 -13.38
N GLU A 259 -13.08 6.28 -14.56
CA GLU A 259 -14.41 5.89 -15.01
C GLU A 259 -14.62 4.39 -14.94
N ASP A 260 -13.66 3.61 -15.42
CA ASP A 260 -13.70 2.14 -15.39
C ASP A 260 -13.81 1.55 -13.97
N ILE A 261 -13.39 2.25 -12.90
CA ILE A 261 -13.53 1.77 -11.53
C ILE A 261 -15.00 1.70 -11.14
N TYR A 262 -15.79 2.69 -11.58
CA TYR A 262 -17.19 2.85 -11.22
C TYR A 262 -18.16 2.23 -12.23
N ASN A 263 -17.67 1.77 -13.37
CA ASN A 263 -18.50 1.11 -14.38
C ASN A 263 -18.51 -0.42 -14.17
N PRO A 264 -19.62 -1.01 -13.71
CA PRO A 264 -19.69 -2.44 -13.44
C PRO A 264 -19.50 -3.33 -14.67
N SER A 265 -19.73 -2.81 -15.90
CA SER A 265 -19.48 -3.53 -17.15
C SER A 265 -17.97 -3.72 -17.44
N PHE A 266 -17.10 -2.97 -16.76
CA PHE A 266 -15.65 -3.05 -16.92
C PHE A 266 -14.95 -3.83 -15.79
N ARG A 267 -15.64 -4.67 -15.05
CA ARG A 267 -14.96 -5.68 -14.26
C ARG A 267 -14.11 -6.52 -15.19
N VAL A 268 -12.88 -6.11 -15.35
CA VAL A 268 -11.87 -6.92 -16.04
C VAL A 268 -11.75 -8.18 -15.20
N ASP A 269 -12.30 -9.27 -15.75
CA ASP A 269 -12.15 -10.60 -15.18
C ASP A 269 -10.64 -10.81 -14.96
N TYR A 270 -10.22 -10.75 -13.70
CA TYR A 270 -8.82 -10.86 -13.31
C TYR A 270 -8.24 -12.20 -13.82
N ASP A 271 -9.05 -13.26 -13.79
CA ASP A 271 -8.70 -14.56 -14.34
C ASP A 271 -8.47 -14.52 -15.85
N TYR A 272 -9.22 -13.70 -16.58
CA TYR A 272 -9.00 -13.50 -18.01
C TYR A 272 -7.67 -12.77 -18.28
N CYS A 273 -7.32 -11.76 -17.48
CA CYS A 273 -6.04 -11.06 -17.61
C CYS A 273 -4.84 -11.94 -17.22
N VAL A 274 -4.99 -12.79 -16.20
CA VAL A 274 -3.97 -13.79 -15.83
C VAL A 274 -3.79 -14.77 -16.96
N LYS A 275 -4.88 -15.35 -17.49
CA LYS A 275 -4.85 -16.27 -18.64
C LYS A 275 -4.25 -15.65 -19.91
N LEU A 276 -4.49 -14.35 -20.17
CA LEU A 276 -3.86 -13.63 -21.27
C LEU A 276 -2.36 -13.44 -21.07
N LYS A 277 -1.91 -13.13 -19.85
CA LYS A 277 -0.48 -13.03 -19.52
C LYS A 277 0.21 -14.38 -19.65
N GLU A 278 -0.38 -15.45 -19.17
CA GLU A 278 0.13 -16.82 -19.33
C GLU A 278 0.26 -17.22 -20.81
N LYS A 279 -0.80 -16.96 -21.61
CA LYS A 279 -0.75 -17.20 -23.06
C LYS A 279 0.36 -16.40 -23.76
N ARG A 280 0.59 -15.14 -23.36
CA ARG A 280 1.69 -14.31 -23.90
C ARG A 280 3.06 -14.85 -23.49
N THR A 281 3.22 -15.30 -22.25
CA THR A 281 4.46 -15.89 -21.74
C THR A 281 4.79 -17.21 -22.46
N ILE A 282 3.78 -18.06 -22.66
CA ILE A 282 3.93 -19.32 -23.42
C ILE A 282 4.33 -19.04 -24.88
N ARG A 283 3.66 -18.09 -25.53
CA ARG A 283 4.02 -17.68 -26.91
C ARG A 283 5.44 -17.13 -27.02
N LYS A 284 5.90 -16.35 -26.02
CA LYS A 284 7.26 -15.82 -25.97
C LYS A 284 8.30 -16.93 -25.80
N LYS A 285 8.07 -17.86 -24.88
CA LYS A 285 8.94 -19.04 -24.69
C LYS A 285 9.01 -19.91 -25.93
N LYS A 286 7.88 -20.14 -26.64
CA LYS A 286 7.87 -20.89 -27.88
C LYS A 286 8.69 -20.22 -28.99
N LYS A 287 8.52 -18.90 -29.19
CA LYS A 287 9.34 -18.13 -30.14
C LYS A 287 10.82 -18.14 -29.82
N GLU A 288 11.20 -18.15 -28.56
CA GLU A 288 12.60 -18.23 -28.11
C GLU A 288 13.17 -19.64 -28.35
N ALA A 289 12.37 -20.68 -28.13
CA ALA A 289 12.74 -22.07 -28.43
C ALA A 289 12.94 -22.28 -29.93
N ASP A 290 11.98 -21.83 -30.75
CA ASP A 290 12.05 -21.92 -32.22
C ASP A 290 13.31 -21.17 -32.75
N LYS A 291 13.64 -19.98 -32.18
CA LYS A 291 14.86 -19.27 -32.57
C LYS A 291 16.15 -20.00 -32.15
N ARG A 292 16.13 -20.73 -31.04
CA ARG A 292 17.30 -21.54 -30.61
C ARG A 292 17.48 -22.76 -31.50
N GLN A 293 16.39 -23.37 -31.93
CA GLN A 293 16.43 -24.52 -32.83
C GLN A 293 16.93 -24.13 -34.23
N LEU A 294 16.42 -23.05 -34.81
CA LEU A 294 16.92 -22.48 -36.05
C LEU A 294 18.41 -22.10 -36.03
N LYS A 295 18.92 -21.66 -34.87
CA LYS A 295 20.35 -21.36 -34.68
C LYS A 295 21.21 -22.63 -34.56
N LYS A 296 20.66 -23.75 -34.08
CA LYS A 296 21.36 -25.04 -34.05
C LYS A 296 21.43 -25.64 -35.44
N GLU A 297 20.31 -25.66 -36.15
CA GLU A 297 20.22 -26.20 -37.52
C GLU A 297 21.21 -25.49 -38.48
N LYS A 298 21.36 -24.15 -38.34
CA LYS A 298 22.35 -23.38 -39.12
C LYS A 298 23.82 -23.60 -38.74
N LYS A 299 24.07 -24.16 -37.55
CA LYS A 299 25.44 -24.50 -37.11
C LYS A 299 25.86 -25.91 -37.48
N ASP A 300 24.89 -26.76 -37.79
CA ASP A 300 25.13 -28.13 -38.21
C ASP A 300 25.22 -28.26 -39.76
N GLU A 301 24.96 -27.15 -40.49
CA GLU A 301 25.09 -27.03 -41.96
C GLU A 301 26.40 -26.36 -42.43
N ASP A 302 27.18 -25.74 -41.48
CA ASP A 302 28.53 -25.21 -41.72
C ASP A 302 29.64 -26.17 -41.17
#